data_234109cea52c4d86a84c7702d715bcfc
#
_entry.id   234109cea52c4d86a84c7702d715bcfc
#
_cell.length_a   1.000
_cell.length_b   1.000
_cell.length_c   1.000
_cell.angle_alpha   90.00
_cell.angle_beta   90.00
_cell.angle_gamma   90.00
#
_symmetry.space_group_name_H-M   'P 1'
#
loop_
_entity.id
_entity.type
_entity.pdbx_description
1 polymer ?
#
loop_
_entity_poly.entity_id
_entity_poly.type
_entity_poly.pdbx_seq_one_letter_code
_entity_poly.pdbx_strand_id
1 'polypeptide(L)'
;MTSWIVNGDAEGGLYNKIMSCSKPLRKKYDLTYQVQLPDEWEENLGNFNVGVTALVETDKCNPAWLDKINAMDKVIVPSKFTKDIILNTFGDKLNKRIDVVPEWYNQNINLQKSQLFKDSDERFNFDTTFNLLTVGTLTSGDMNCDRKNLINTIVWALEAFEGDPEVGIIVKTCLGKSSVSDRNMTAAAIQQVTKAFRKSDFPKVHLIHGNMSSVEMAALFR
;
A
#
# COMPACT_ATOMS: atom_id res chain seq x y z
N MET A 1 5.79 5.44 -18.57
CA MET A 1 5.28 4.05 -18.38
C MET A 1 6.05 3.42 -17.24
N THR A 2 5.46 3.29 -16.10
CA THR A 2 6.02 2.53 -14.98
C THR A 2 5.95 1.05 -15.35
N SER A 3 7.10 0.41 -15.55
CA SER A 3 7.19 -1.02 -15.85
C SER A 3 6.99 -1.84 -14.57
N TRP A 4 5.77 -1.94 -14.10
CA TRP A 4 5.43 -2.93 -13.10
C TRP A 4 5.46 -4.31 -13.79
N ILE A 5 6.37 -5.17 -13.34
CA ILE A 5 6.35 -6.57 -13.78
C ILE A 5 5.20 -7.25 -13.03
N VAL A 6 4.08 -7.39 -13.69
CA VAL A 6 2.92 -8.11 -13.16
C VAL A 6 3.02 -9.57 -13.63
N ASN A 7 2.89 -10.50 -12.69
CA ASN A 7 2.74 -11.91 -13.05
C ASN A 7 1.40 -12.08 -13.78
N GLY A 8 1.45 -12.48 -15.05
CA GLY A 8 0.26 -12.63 -15.89
C GLY A 8 -0.75 -13.64 -15.34
N ASP A 9 -0.29 -14.61 -14.56
CA ASP A 9 -1.13 -15.66 -13.96
C ASP A 9 -1.68 -15.27 -12.57
N ALA A 10 -1.26 -14.12 -12.04
CA ALA A 10 -1.79 -13.63 -10.76
C ALA A 10 -3.31 -13.44 -10.82
N GLU A 11 -3.96 -13.67 -9.68
CA GLU A 11 -5.41 -13.55 -9.50
C GLU A 11 -6.21 -14.33 -10.58
N GLY A 12 -5.78 -15.58 -10.87
CA GLY A 12 -6.45 -16.43 -11.85
C GLY A 12 -6.34 -15.94 -13.30
N GLY A 13 -5.26 -15.25 -13.62
CA GLY A 13 -5.00 -14.72 -14.97
C GLY A 13 -5.74 -13.41 -15.29
N LEU A 14 -6.21 -12.69 -14.28
CA LEU A 14 -6.94 -11.43 -14.45
C LEU A 14 -6.15 -10.39 -15.26
N TYR A 15 -4.83 -10.30 -15.04
CA TYR A 15 -3.98 -9.37 -15.79
C TYR A 15 -4.00 -9.69 -17.30
N ASN A 16 -3.81 -10.96 -17.69
CA ASN A 16 -3.88 -11.38 -19.08
C ASN A 16 -5.25 -11.09 -19.70
N LYS A 17 -6.33 -11.27 -18.92
CA LYS A 17 -7.69 -10.93 -19.37
C LYS A 17 -7.85 -9.43 -19.60
N ILE A 18 -7.35 -8.58 -18.72
CA ILE A 18 -7.37 -7.12 -18.88
C ILE A 18 -6.56 -6.73 -20.13
N MET A 19 -5.35 -7.28 -20.30
CA MET A 19 -4.52 -6.99 -21.46
C MET A 19 -5.18 -7.42 -22.78
N SER A 20 -5.92 -8.52 -22.78
CA SER A 20 -6.68 -8.97 -23.97
C SER A 20 -7.82 -8.01 -24.38
N CYS A 21 -8.30 -7.20 -23.43
CA CYS A 21 -9.30 -6.16 -23.68
C CYS A 21 -8.68 -4.82 -24.12
N SER A 22 -7.33 -4.67 -24.02
CA SER A 22 -6.64 -3.46 -24.43
C SER A 22 -6.61 -3.36 -25.97
N LYS A 23 -7.42 -2.46 -26.52
CA LYS A 23 -7.52 -2.24 -27.96
C LYS A 23 -7.34 -0.75 -28.27
N PRO A 24 -6.77 -0.39 -29.43
CA PRO A 24 -6.70 1.00 -29.85
C PRO A 24 -8.09 1.63 -29.90
N LEU A 25 -8.18 2.84 -29.33
CA LEU A 25 -9.40 3.63 -29.35
C LEU A 25 -9.73 4.04 -30.80
N ARG A 26 -10.90 3.66 -31.30
CA ARG A 26 -11.41 4.06 -32.62
C ARG A 26 -12.45 5.16 -32.53
N LYS A 27 -13.10 5.33 -31.39
CA LYS A 27 -14.12 6.32 -31.09
C LYS A 27 -14.12 6.60 -29.59
N LYS A 28 -14.79 7.67 -29.14
CA LYS A 28 -15.02 7.91 -27.72
C LYS A 28 -15.76 6.74 -27.08
N TYR A 29 -15.39 6.40 -25.86
CA TYR A 29 -16.14 5.44 -25.05
C TYR A 29 -17.43 6.10 -24.53
N ASP A 30 -18.45 5.31 -24.26
CA ASP A 30 -19.67 5.83 -23.64
C ASP A 30 -19.38 6.25 -22.19
N LEU A 31 -18.57 5.49 -21.47
CA LEU A 31 -18.16 5.73 -20.08
C LEU A 31 -16.68 5.35 -19.90
N THR A 32 -15.94 6.19 -19.18
CA THR A 32 -14.57 5.89 -18.75
C THR A 32 -14.42 5.95 -17.24
N TYR A 33 -13.59 5.04 -16.71
CA TYR A 33 -13.06 5.13 -15.35
C TYR A 33 -11.54 5.30 -15.43
N GLN A 34 -11.04 6.44 -14.98
CA GLN A 34 -9.62 6.79 -15.04
C GLN A 34 -9.06 6.74 -13.62
N VAL A 35 -8.42 5.61 -13.27
CA VAL A 35 -7.88 5.33 -11.93
C VAL A 35 -6.42 5.75 -11.90
N GLN A 36 -6.15 7.02 -11.61
CA GLN A 36 -4.82 7.63 -11.63
C GLN A 36 -4.83 9.00 -10.92
N LEU A 37 -3.72 9.73 -10.94
CA LEU A 37 -3.69 11.10 -10.41
C LEU A 37 -4.44 12.06 -11.33
N PRO A 38 -4.98 13.19 -10.80
CA PRO A 38 -5.79 14.10 -11.58
C PRO A 38 -5.08 14.72 -12.80
N ASP A 39 -3.79 14.94 -12.73
CA ASP A 39 -2.99 15.49 -13.86
C ASP A 39 -2.88 14.51 -15.04
N GLU A 40 -3.11 13.23 -14.81
CA GLU A 40 -3.11 12.20 -15.84
C GLU A 40 -4.50 11.96 -16.48
N TRP A 41 -5.56 12.60 -15.96
CA TRP A 41 -6.91 12.42 -16.50
C TRP A 41 -7.10 13.10 -17.85
N GLU A 42 -7.83 12.43 -18.75
CA GLU A 42 -8.18 12.90 -20.07
C GLU A 42 -9.70 13.15 -20.17
N GLU A 43 -10.10 14.42 -20.28
CA GLU A 43 -11.49 14.86 -20.28
C GLU A 43 -12.29 14.47 -21.53
N ASN A 44 -11.59 14.11 -22.61
CA ASN A 44 -12.22 13.79 -23.91
C ASN A 44 -12.19 12.31 -24.28
N LEU A 45 -11.82 11.44 -23.34
CA LEU A 45 -11.67 10.01 -23.60
C LEU A 45 -13.02 9.30 -23.75
N GLY A 46 -14.02 9.73 -23.00
CA GLY A 46 -15.39 9.22 -23.06
C GLY A 46 -16.45 10.29 -23.22
N ASN A 47 -17.69 9.87 -23.45
CA ASN A 47 -18.87 10.73 -23.42
C ASN A 47 -19.23 11.11 -21.97
N PHE A 48 -18.90 10.22 -21.01
CA PHE A 48 -18.98 10.42 -19.57
C PHE A 48 -17.67 9.95 -18.93
N ASN A 49 -16.97 10.84 -18.22
CA ASN A 49 -15.65 10.58 -17.67
C ASN A 49 -15.68 10.59 -16.15
N VAL A 50 -15.30 9.47 -15.53
CA VAL A 50 -15.18 9.32 -14.09
C VAL A 50 -13.71 9.30 -13.70
N GLY A 51 -13.27 10.30 -12.96
CA GLY A 51 -11.95 10.32 -12.32
C GLY A 51 -12.00 9.58 -10.98
N VAL A 52 -11.09 8.65 -10.77
CA VAL A 52 -10.94 7.90 -9.51
C VAL A 52 -9.53 8.09 -9.01
N THR A 53 -9.36 8.57 -7.78
CA THR A 53 -8.03 8.85 -7.23
C THR A 53 -7.97 8.73 -5.72
N ALA A 54 -6.88 8.17 -5.20
CA ALA A 54 -6.55 8.20 -3.78
C ALA A 54 -5.82 9.50 -3.36
N LEU A 55 -5.44 10.34 -4.33
CA LEU A 55 -4.71 11.59 -4.15
C LEU A 55 -3.35 11.40 -3.43
N VAL A 56 -3.21 12.10 -2.31
CA VAL A 56 -1.98 12.22 -1.52
C VAL A 56 -2.28 11.93 -0.03
N GLU A 57 -1.22 11.71 0.73
CA GLU A 57 -1.29 11.42 2.17
C GLU A 57 -1.13 12.69 3.05
N THR A 58 -1.37 13.89 2.48
CA THR A 58 -1.27 15.19 3.15
C THR A 58 -2.65 15.84 3.27
N ASP A 59 -2.77 16.91 4.04
CA ASP A 59 -4.02 17.64 4.29
C ASP A 59 -4.47 18.53 3.12
N LYS A 60 -3.58 18.73 2.12
CA LYS A 60 -3.85 19.49 0.88
C LYS A 60 -3.23 18.78 -0.31
N CYS A 61 -3.83 18.95 -1.48
CA CYS A 61 -3.31 18.44 -2.75
C CYS A 61 -2.76 19.57 -3.65
N ASN A 62 -2.21 19.19 -4.80
CA ASN A 62 -1.66 20.15 -5.75
C ASN A 62 -2.78 21.08 -6.28
N PRO A 63 -2.67 22.41 -6.10
CA PRO A 63 -3.66 23.35 -6.59
C PRO A 63 -3.88 23.32 -8.12
N ALA A 64 -2.87 22.89 -8.88
CA ALA A 64 -2.95 22.76 -10.34
C ALA A 64 -3.93 21.66 -10.81
N TRP A 65 -4.38 20.78 -9.90
CA TRP A 65 -5.33 19.72 -10.24
C TRP A 65 -6.79 20.17 -10.33
N LEU A 66 -7.11 21.41 -9.94
CA LEU A 66 -8.47 21.93 -9.92
C LEU A 66 -9.18 21.79 -11.28
N ASP A 67 -8.51 22.22 -12.35
CA ASP A 67 -9.11 22.21 -13.70
C ASP A 67 -9.40 20.78 -14.16
N LYS A 68 -8.48 19.85 -13.87
CA LYS A 68 -8.66 18.43 -14.17
C LYS A 68 -9.80 17.79 -13.39
N ILE A 69 -9.93 18.13 -12.10
CA ILE A 69 -11.03 17.66 -11.25
C ILE A 69 -12.36 18.22 -11.76
N ASN A 70 -12.40 19.51 -12.10
CA ASN A 70 -13.59 20.16 -12.60
C ASN A 70 -13.98 19.72 -14.02
N ALA A 71 -13.06 19.20 -14.82
CA ALA A 71 -13.31 18.68 -16.16
C ALA A 71 -13.98 17.31 -16.17
N MET A 72 -13.84 16.52 -15.10
CA MET A 72 -14.51 15.22 -15.01
C MET A 72 -16.02 15.38 -14.79
N ASP A 73 -16.82 14.46 -15.34
CA ASP A 73 -18.26 14.42 -15.08
C ASP A 73 -18.55 13.96 -13.65
N LYS A 74 -17.70 13.07 -13.13
CA LYS A 74 -17.79 12.55 -11.75
C LYS A 74 -16.41 12.28 -11.19
N VAL A 75 -16.24 12.52 -9.87
CA VAL A 75 -15.01 12.21 -9.15
C VAL A 75 -15.31 11.29 -7.98
N ILE A 76 -14.54 10.21 -7.87
CA ILE A 76 -14.65 9.21 -6.81
C ILE A 76 -13.32 9.15 -6.05
N VAL A 77 -13.41 9.10 -4.73
CA VAL A 77 -12.27 8.96 -3.83
C VAL A 77 -12.52 7.84 -2.82
N PRO A 78 -11.46 7.18 -2.28
CA PRO A 78 -11.63 5.99 -1.43
C PRO A 78 -12.08 6.31 -0.01
N SER A 79 -11.91 7.54 0.46
CA SER A 79 -12.20 7.88 1.86
C SER A 79 -12.74 9.29 2.03
N LYS A 80 -13.37 9.51 3.18
CA LYS A 80 -13.79 10.85 3.60
C LYS A 80 -12.57 11.78 3.74
N PHE A 81 -11.47 11.28 4.28
CA PHE A 81 -10.21 12.03 4.39
C PHE A 81 -9.76 12.56 3.03
N THR A 82 -9.71 11.72 2.00
CA THR A 82 -9.36 12.14 0.63
C THR A 82 -10.32 13.17 0.07
N LYS A 83 -11.63 13.04 0.36
CA LYS A 83 -12.61 14.06 0.00
C LYS A 83 -12.33 15.39 0.69
N ASP A 84 -12.04 15.35 1.98
CA ASP A 84 -11.76 16.54 2.78
C ASP A 84 -10.49 17.26 2.30
N ILE A 85 -9.46 16.53 1.83
CA ILE A 85 -8.28 17.12 1.16
C ILE A 85 -8.68 17.99 -0.04
N ILE A 86 -9.55 17.49 -0.91
CA ILE A 86 -10.04 18.20 -2.09
C ILE A 86 -10.79 19.47 -1.66
N LEU A 87 -11.71 19.34 -0.70
CA LEU A 87 -12.49 20.44 -0.18
C LEU A 87 -11.61 21.49 0.51
N ASN A 88 -10.65 21.09 1.31
CA ASN A 88 -9.71 21.97 1.99
C ASN A 88 -8.77 22.71 1.04
N THR A 89 -8.45 22.10 -0.11
CA THR A 89 -7.58 22.71 -1.10
C THR A 89 -8.32 23.70 -1.99
N PHE A 90 -9.50 23.35 -2.44
CA PHE A 90 -10.18 24.10 -3.51
C PHE A 90 -11.37 24.95 -3.04
N GLY A 91 -12.03 24.59 -1.94
CA GLY A 91 -13.18 25.31 -1.41
C GLY A 91 -14.26 25.54 -2.47
N ASP A 92 -14.72 26.78 -2.55
CA ASP A 92 -15.78 27.21 -3.48
C ASP A 92 -15.40 27.17 -4.97
N LYS A 93 -14.12 26.97 -5.29
CA LYS A 93 -13.66 26.80 -6.68
C LYS A 93 -13.99 25.43 -7.26
N LEU A 94 -14.31 24.48 -6.39
CA LEU A 94 -14.72 23.15 -6.79
C LEU A 94 -16.18 23.19 -7.28
N ASN A 95 -16.39 22.82 -8.54
CA ASN A 95 -17.72 22.78 -9.15
C ASN A 95 -18.28 21.35 -9.29
N LYS A 96 -17.64 20.37 -8.68
CA LYS A 96 -17.99 18.95 -8.76
C LYS A 96 -18.31 18.38 -7.38
N ARG A 97 -19.28 17.46 -7.39
CA ARG A 97 -19.54 16.62 -6.23
C ARG A 97 -18.48 15.50 -6.19
N ILE A 98 -17.85 15.36 -5.04
CA ILE A 98 -16.91 14.27 -4.78
C ILE A 98 -17.66 13.14 -4.04
N ASP A 99 -17.71 11.97 -4.64
CA ASP A 99 -18.29 10.78 -4.02
C ASP A 99 -17.23 9.93 -3.34
N VAL A 100 -17.59 9.37 -2.20
CA VAL A 100 -16.71 8.46 -1.44
C VAL A 100 -17.16 7.02 -1.71
N VAL A 101 -16.26 6.23 -2.29
CA VAL A 101 -16.45 4.80 -2.51
C VAL A 101 -15.20 4.10 -1.98
N PRO A 102 -15.29 3.39 -0.85
CA PRO A 102 -14.15 2.69 -0.27
C PRO A 102 -13.52 1.68 -1.24
N GLU A 103 -12.21 1.52 -1.12
CA GLU A 103 -11.50 0.49 -1.87
C GLU A 103 -11.93 -0.92 -1.41
N TRP A 104 -11.88 -1.85 -2.35
CA TRP A 104 -12.08 -3.25 -2.05
C TRP A 104 -10.88 -3.81 -1.27
N TYR A 105 -11.12 -4.78 -0.42
CA TYR A 105 -10.09 -5.52 0.29
C TYR A 105 -10.15 -7.01 -0.05
N ASN A 106 -9.01 -7.69 0.04
CA ASN A 106 -8.94 -9.12 -0.23
C ASN A 106 -9.69 -9.91 0.86
N GLN A 107 -10.77 -10.60 0.47
CA GLN A 107 -11.64 -11.34 1.39
C GLN A 107 -10.93 -12.52 2.08
N ASN A 108 -9.80 -13.00 1.56
CA ASN A 108 -8.99 -14.04 2.22
C ASN A 108 -8.55 -13.64 3.63
N ILE A 109 -8.49 -12.33 3.93
CA ILE A 109 -8.20 -11.85 5.29
C ILE A 109 -9.23 -12.34 6.33
N ASN A 110 -10.43 -12.72 5.89
CA ASN A 110 -11.51 -13.23 6.74
C ASN A 110 -11.47 -14.76 6.89
N LEU A 111 -10.56 -15.47 6.21
CA LEU A 111 -10.42 -16.93 6.35
C LEU A 111 -10.10 -17.27 7.81
N GLN A 112 -10.70 -18.37 8.29
CA GLN A 112 -10.44 -18.84 9.65
C GLN A 112 -9.00 -19.39 9.78
N LYS A 113 -8.43 -19.29 10.96
CA LYS A 113 -7.06 -19.75 11.24
C LYS A 113 -6.82 -21.21 10.78
N SER A 114 -7.79 -22.09 10.98
CA SER A 114 -7.76 -23.49 10.52
C SER A 114 -7.66 -23.67 9.01
N GLN A 115 -8.03 -22.66 8.21
CA GLN A 115 -7.96 -22.68 6.75
C GLN A 115 -6.63 -22.11 6.24
N LEU A 116 -5.88 -21.39 7.09
CA LEU A 116 -4.69 -20.64 6.72
C LEU A 116 -3.40 -21.40 7.01
N PHE A 117 -3.39 -22.21 8.06
CA PHE A 117 -2.20 -22.90 8.52
C PHE A 117 -2.32 -24.41 8.39
N LYS A 118 -1.35 -25.03 7.74
CA LYS A 118 -0.84 -26.33 8.17
C LYS A 118 0.13 -26.03 9.32
N ASP A 119 0.00 -26.73 10.42
CA ASP A 119 0.71 -26.50 11.70
C ASP A 119 2.26 -26.46 11.66
N SER A 120 2.85 -26.30 10.49
CA SER A 120 4.29 -26.44 10.22
C SER A 120 4.93 -25.26 9.50
N ASP A 121 4.27 -24.10 9.36
CA ASP A 121 4.94 -22.95 8.74
C ASP A 121 5.76 -22.19 9.79
N GLU A 122 7.01 -22.59 9.96
CA GLU A 122 7.98 -22.02 10.92
C GLU A 122 8.17 -20.50 10.73
N ARG A 123 7.81 -19.95 9.56
CA ARG A 123 7.92 -18.50 9.28
C ARG A 123 7.05 -17.64 10.18
N PHE A 124 5.97 -18.21 10.73
CA PHE A 124 5.00 -17.51 11.59
C PHE A 124 5.07 -17.96 13.05
N ASN A 125 6.06 -18.76 13.41
CA ASN A 125 6.27 -19.18 14.78
C ASN A 125 7.17 -18.14 15.48
N PHE A 126 6.54 -17.16 16.11
CA PHE A 126 7.21 -16.16 16.92
C PHE A 126 7.19 -16.60 18.38
N ASP A 127 8.33 -16.50 19.05
CA ASP A 127 8.50 -16.83 20.46
C ASP A 127 8.10 -15.68 21.40
N THR A 128 7.17 -14.84 20.97
CA THR A 128 6.65 -13.65 21.67
C THR A 128 5.12 -13.73 21.73
N THR A 129 4.56 -13.26 22.84
CA THR A 129 3.11 -13.35 23.10
C THR A 129 2.33 -12.19 22.53
N PHE A 130 2.96 -11.02 22.39
CA PHE A 130 2.38 -9.84 21.77
C PHE A 130 3.22 -9.39 20.57
N ASN A 131 2.60 -9.33 19.39
CA ASN A 131 3.31 -9.05 18.15
C ASN A 131 2.76 -7.80 17.45
N LEU A 132 3.64 -6.84 17.20
CA LEU A 132 3.35 -5.67 16.38
C LEU A 132 3.74 -5.96 14.93
N LEU A 133 2.77 -6.01 14.04
CA LEU A 133 2.99 -6.22 12.61
C LEU A 133 3.07 -4.88 11.86
N THR A 134 4.15 -4.67 11.13
CA THR A 134 4.27 -3.61 10.13
C THR A 134 4.53 -4.19 8.75
N VAL A 135 3.77 -3.71 7.75
CA VAL A 135 3.83 -4.19 6.36
C VAL A 135 4.06 -3.01 5.42
N GLY A 136 5.13 -3.07 4.64
CA GLY A 136 5.41 -2.03 3.66
C GLY A 136 6.70 -2.29 2.91
N THR A 137 6.93 -1.58 1.82
CA THR A 137 8.22 -1.55 1.13
C THR A 137 9.08 -0.46 1.77
N LEU A 138 10.32 -0.78 2.10
CA LEU A 138 11.29 0.21 2.54
C LEU A 138 11.69 1.06 1.33
N THR A 139 11.20 2.30 1.29
CA THR A 139 11.35 3.18 0.12
C THR A 139 12.63 4.00 0.14
N SER A 140 13.22 4.20 1.32
CA SER A 140 14.48 4.89 1.53
C SER A 140 15.19 4.36 2.78
N GLY A 141 16.50 4.42 2.80
CA GLY A 141 17.30 4.21 4.01
C GLY A 141 17.36 5.45 4.92
N ASP A 142 16.90 6.59 4.45
CA ASP A 142 16.77 7.81 5.24
C ASP A 142 15.38 7.86 5.89
N MET A 143 15.36 7.97 7.22
CA MET A 143 14.15 8.02 8.04
C MET A 143 13.20 9.17 7.63
N ASN A 144 13.76 10.30 7.14
CA ASN A 144 12.97 11.46 6.73
C ASN A 144 12.38 11.33 5.31
N CYS A 145 12.89 10.40 4.52
CA CYS A 145 12.51 10.18 3.13
C CYS A 145 11.73 8.87 2.93
N ASP A 146 11.52 8.08 3.99
CA ASP A 146 10.72 6.86 3.92
C ASP A 146 9.22 7.18 3.95
N ARG A 147 8.61 7.24 2.77
CA ARG A 147 7.18 7.56 2.61
C ARG A 147 6.24 6.66 3.43
N LYS A 148 6.64 5.41 3.67
CA LYS A 148 5.86 4.46 4.48
C LYS A 148 6.16 4.57 5.97
N ASN A 149 7.13 5.41 6.34
CA ASN A 149 7.54 5.66 7.71
C ASN A 149 7.90 4.40 8.50
N LEU A 150 8.41 3.38 7.78
CA LEU A 150 8.68 2.05 8.33
C LEU A 150 9.80 2.09 9.36
N ILE A 151 10.87 2.84 9.07
CA ILE A 151 12.02 2.97 9.97
C ILE A 151 11.58 3.60 11.29
N ASN A 152 10.88 4.73 11.25
CA ASN A 152 10.39 5.37 12.47
C ASN A 152 9.39 4.48 13.23
N THR A 153 8.55 3.72 12.53
CA THR A 153 7.65 2.75 13.16
C THR A 153 8.42 1.70 13.97
N ILE A 154 9.53 1.18 13.43
CA ILE A 154 10.41 0.25 14.14
C ILE A 154 11.04 0.94 15.35
N VAL A 155 11.59 2.14 15.18
CA VAL A 155 12.24 2.91 16.28
C VAL A 155 11.26 3.17 17.41
N TRP A 156 10.07 3.68 17.12
CA TRP A 156 9.06 3.95 18.14
C TRP A 156 8.60 2.68 18.87
N ALA A 157 8.49 1.57 18.15
CA ALA A 157 8.17 0.29 18.79
C ALA A 157 9.30 -0.21 19.69
N LEU A 158 10.56 -0.06 19.27
CA LEU A 158 11.73 -0.38 20.10
C LEU A 158 11.78 0.47 21.38
N GLU A 159 11.45 1.75 21.29
CA GLU A 159 11.41 2.67 22.43
C GLU A 159 10.23 2.38 23.38
N ALA A 160 9.04 2.17 22.82
CA ALA A 160 7.82 1.96 23.59
C ALA A 160 7.82 0.65 24.38
N PHE A 161 8.49 -0.38 23.88
CA PHE A 161 8.54 -1.72 24.48
C PHE A 161 9.95 -2.13 24.91
N GLU A 162 10.78 -1.13 25.24
CA GLU A 162 12.16 -1.38 25.64
C GLU A 162 12.25 -2.36 26.83
N GLY A 163 13.03 -3.42 26.65
CA GLY A 163 13.27 -4.43 27.68
C GLY A 163 12.18 -5.48 27.82
N ASP A 164 11.09 -5.42 27.04
CA ASP A 164 9.99 -6.36 27.15
C ASP A 164 10.23 -7.63 26.30
N PRO A 165 10.47 -8.81 26.93
CA PRO A 165 10.73 -10.06 26.21
C PRO A 165 9.47 -10.67 25.58
N GLU A 166 8.28 -10.25 26.00
CA GLU A 166 7.01 -10.77 25.51
C GLU A 166 6.59 -10.10 24.19
N VAL A 167 7.28 -9.01 23.79
CA VAL A 167 6.94 -8.26 22.58
C VAL A 167 7.84 -8.63 21.41
N GLY A 168 7.21 -8.87 20.25
CA GLY A 168 7.85 -9.03 18.96
C GLY A 168 7.47 -7.91 18.00
N ILE A 169 8.44 -7.39 17.25
CA ILE A 169 8.21 -6.45 16.15
C ILE A 169 8.39 -7.23 14.85
N ILE A 170 7.28 -7.50 14.16
CA ILE A 170 7.28 -8.25 12.91
C ILE A 170 7.27 -7.29 11.73
N VAL A 171 8.35 -7.31 10.96
CA VAL A 171 8.56 -6.40 9.83
C VAL A 171 8.46 -7.18 8.53
N LYS A 172 7.33 -7.04 7.83
CA LYS A 172 7.13 -7.59 6.49
C LYS A 172 7.52 -6.53 5.47
N THR A 173 8.73 -6.65 4.92
CA THR A 173 9.30 -5.64 4.00
C THR A 173 10.26 -6.23 2.97
N CYS A 174 10.60 -5.40 1.98
CA CYS A 174 11.68 -5.59 1.01
C CYS A 174 12.15 -4.20 0.51
N LEU A 175 13.27 -4.16 -0.19
CA LEU A 175 13.76 -2.96 -0.89
C LEU A 175 13.22 -2.85 -2.33
N GLY A 176 12.36 -3.77 -2.75
CA GLY A 176 11.69 -3.73 -4.05
C GLY A 176 11.71 -5.05 -4.83
N LYS A 177 12.50 -6.03 -4.40
CA LYS A 177 12.61 -7.35 -5.06
C LYS A 177 12.56 -8.48 -4.03
N SER A 178 12.17 -9.66 -4.45
CA SER A 178 12.14 -10.86 -3.60
C SER A 178 13.38 -11.75 -3.80
N SER A 179 14.54 -11.14 -4.11
CA SER A 179 15.80 -11.86 -4.31
C SER A 179 16.56 -12.08 -2.99
N VAL A 180 17.48 -13.02 -2.98
CA VAL A 180 18.38 -13.26 -1.84
C VAL A 180 19.22 -12.03 -1.52
N SER A 181 19.72 -11.32 -2.54
CA SER A 181 20.47 -10.09 -2.36
C SER A 181 19.62 -9.00 -1.68
N ASP A 182 18.39 -8.80 -2.13
CA ASP A 182 17.44 -7.86 -1.53
C ASP A 182 17.17 -8.22 -0.07
N ARG A 183 16.97 -9.52 0.23
CA ARG A 183 16.78 -9.99 1.60
C ARG A 183 17.97 -9.65 2.50
N ASN A 184 19.21 -9.89 2.02
CA ASN A 184 20.39 -9.61 2.81
C ASN A 184 20.57 -8.11 3.07
N MET A 185 20.31 -7.28 2.07
CA MET A 185 20.35 -5.82 2.21
C MET A 185 19.25 -5.31 3.15
N THR A 186 18.05 -5.83 3.02
CA THR A 186 16.92 -5.48 3.90
C THR A 186 17.22 -5.88 5.35
N ALA A 187 17.73 -7.09 5.56
CA ALA A 187 18.11 -7.58 6.88
C ALA A 187 19.21 -6.71 7.52
N ALA A 188 20.23 -6.33 6.74
CA ALA A 188 21.29 -5.46 7.20
C ALA A 188 20.77 -4.08 7.60
N ALA A 189 19.87 -3.48 6.81
CA ALA A 189 19.26 -2.19 7.11
C ALA A 189 18.45 -2.24 8.43
N ILE A 190 17.56 -3.24 8.59
CA ILE A 190 16.79 -3.42 9.82
C ILE A 190 17.71 -3.68 11.03
N GLN A 191 18.74 -4.49 10.86
CA GLN A 191 19.70 -4.76 11.92
C GLN A 191 20.46 -3.50 12.34
N GLN A 192 20.82 -2.63 11.38
CA GLN A 192 21.47 -1.36 11.67
C GLN A 192 20.57 -0.44 12.48
N VAL A 193 19.31 -0.30 12.09
CA VAL A 193 18.30 0.47 12.85
C VAL A 193 18.13 -0.12 14.25
N THR A 194 17.94 -1.42 14.35
CA THR A 194 17.76 -2.10 15.64
C THR A 194 18.95 -1.86 16.57
N LYS A 195 20.16 -2.01 16.07
CA LYS A 195 21.39 -1.76 16.87
C LYS A 195 21.56 -0.31 17.30
N ALA A 196 21.14 0.65 16.47
CA ALA A 196 21.29 2.07 16.77
C ALA A 196 20.31 2.55 17.86
N PHE A 197 19.10 1.98 17.92
CA PHE A 197 18.03 2.50 18.78
C PHE A 197 17.63 1.57 19.92
N ARG A 198 17.86 0.26 19.82
CA ARG A 198 17.57 -0.68 20.88
C ARG A 198 18.63 -0.60 21.98
N LYS A 199 18.22 -0.41 23.24
CA LYS A 199 19.12 -0.26 24.41
C LYS A 199 19.30 -1.57 25.18
N SER A 200 18.44 -2.57 24.96
CA SER A 200 18.47 -3.90 25.58
C SER A 200 18.35 -5.00 24.53
N ASP A 201 18.29 -6.27 24.93
CA ASP A 201 18.08 -7.38 23.98
C ASP A 201 16.65 -7.47 23.44
N PHE A 202 15.72 -6.70 24.01
CA PHE A 202 14.29 -6.73 23.68
C PHE A 202 13.75 -5.33 23.35
N PRO A 203 12.64 -5.24 22.59
CA PRO A 203 11.86 -6.33 21.98
C PRO A 203 12.62 -7.01 20.82
N LYS A 204 12.19 -8.23 20.47
CA LYS A 204 12.72 -8.94 19.30
C LYS A 204 12.19 -8.34 18.00
N VAL A 205 13.06 -8.29 16.98
CA VAL A 205 12.68 -7.82 15.64
C VAL A 205 12.81 -8.98 14.65
N HIS A 206 11.68 -9.32 14.00
CA HIS A 206 11.59 -10.42 13.06
C HIS A 206 11.37 -9.88 11.64
N LEU A 207 12.23 -10.26 10.69
CA LEU A 207 12.07 -9.90 9.29
C LEU A 207 11.34 -11.01 8.53
N ILE A 208 10.22 -10.67 7.91
CA ILE A 208 9.58 -11.48 6.88
C ILE A 208 9.85 -10.83 5.52
N HIS A 209 10.56 -11.54 4.65
CA HIS A 209 10.99 -11.04 3.36
C HIS A 209 10.41 -11.89 2.22
N GLY A 210 10.22 -11.26 1.07
CA GLY A 210 9.80 -11.94 -0.15
C GLY A 210 8.31 -11.84 -0.45
N ASN A 211 7.91 -12.35 -1.61
CA ASN A 211 6.52 -12.38 -2.03
C ASN A 211 5.75 -13.41 -1.19
N MET A 212 4.51 -13.07 -0.91
CA MET A 212 3.56 -13.92 -0.20
C MET A 212 2.27 -13.99 -1.02
N SER A 213 1.64 -15.16 -1.04
CA SER A 213 0.30 -15.33 -1.58
C SER A 213 -0.74 -14.58 -0.72
N SER A 214 -1.92 -14.37 -1.25
CA SER A 214 -3.02 -13.75 -0.50
C SER A 214 -3.40 -14.55 0.75
N VAL A 215 -3.27 -15.87 0.72
CA VAL A 215 -3.50 -16.76 1.87
C VAL A 215 -2.42 -16.60 2.93
N GLU A 216 -1.14 -16.57 2.53
CA GLU A 216 -0.03 -16.32 3.46
C GLU A 216 -0.11 -14.93 4.09
N MET A 217 -0.49 -13.90 3.30
CA MET A 217 -0.73 -12.56 3.84
C MET A 217 -1.89 -12.55 4.84
N ALA A 218 -2.98 -13.25 4.55
CA ALA A 218 -4.09 -13.39 5.49
C ALA A 218 -3.67 -14.10 6.77
N ALA A 219 -2.79 -15.10 6.68
CA ALA A 219 -2.21 -15.79 7.82
C ALA A 219 -1.35 -14.86 8.70
N LEU A 220 -0.58 -13.98 8.07
CA LEU A 220 0.27 -13.01 8.76
C LEU A 220 -0.52 -11.98 9.58
N PHE A 221 -1.75 -11.66 9.17
CA PHE A 221 -2.64 -10.74 9.90
C PHE A 221 -3.40 -11.37 11.07
N ARG A 222 -3.21 -12.65 11.35
CA ARG A 222 -3.93 -13.43 12.37
C ARG A 222 -3.03 -13.85 13.50
#